data_432b045526494ad4b2730c8028a6daad
#
_entry.id   432b045526494ad4b2730c8028a6daad
#
_cell.length_a   1.000
_cell.length_b   1.000
_cell.length_c   1.000
_cell.angle_alpha   90.00
_cell.angle_beta   90.00
_cell.angle_gamma   90.00
#
_symmetry.space_group_name_H-M   'P 1'
#
loop_
_entity.id
_entity.type
_entity.pdbx_description
1 polymer ?
#
loop_
_entity_poly.entity_id
_entity_poly.type
_entity_poly.pdbx_seq_one_letter_code
_entity_poly.pdbx_strand_id
1 'polypeptide(L)'
;MFEGFRLETIDIGEIRVRARIGGQGPPLLLLHGNPQTHVMWHRVAPPLAEHFTVVVPDLRGYGMTSKPVSGPDHMPYSKRVMALDQIELMAGLGHDRFSVAGHDRGARVGYRLALDHPDVVERLAVLDIIPTGEAFSRGGREFGLSLYHWFFLAQPFPLPEKLIGADPDWFWRWHTTRGPDTSFFDTEAVEDYLACFRDPETIRGMCEDYRAGAGVDFEHDLADMRAGSRLQCPVLVLWGERAMLEKWYDMIDVWRNWADDVRGRSLPCGHYLAEEAPLETSEELLGFFS
;
A
#
# COMPACT_ATOMS: atom_id res chain seq x y z
N MET A 1 2.51 -18.55 9.70
CA MET A 1 1.73 -17.69 8.78
C MET A 1 1.94 -18.13 7.32
N PHE A 2 1.01 -17.85 6.39
CA PHE A 2 1.11 -18.16 4.95
C PHE A 2 1.28 -19.65 4.61
N GLU A 3 0.43 -20.50 5.17
CA GLU A 3 0.43 -21.92 4.81
C GLU A 3 0.27 -22.10 3.29
N GLY A 4 1.08 -22.96 2.67
CA GLY A 4 1.06 -23.20 1.21
C GLY A 4 1.79 -22.15 0.35
N PHE A 5 2.33 -21.09 0.95
CA PHE A 5 3.10 -20.09 0.22
C PHE A 5 4.62 -20.34 0.32
N ARG A 6 5.33 -20.18 -0.80
CA ARG A 6 6.78 -20.07 -0.79
C ARG A 6 7.19 -18.61 -0.57
N LEU A 7 8.30 -18.39 0.14
CA LEU A 7 8.94 -17.09 0.30
C LEU A 7 10.17 -17.04 -0.60
N GLU A 8 10.24 -16.05 -1.46
CA GLU A 8 11.34 -15.88 -2.41
C GLU A 8 11.89 -14.46 -2.38
N THR A 9 13.15 -14.33 -2.83
CA THR A 9 13.75 -13.04 -3.17
C THR A 9 14.01 -13.05 -4.67
N ILE A 10 13.28 -12.24 -5.41
CA ILE A 10 13.27 -12.21 -6.87
C ILE A 10 14.05 -10.98 -7.34
N ASP A 11 15.02 -11.19 -8.22
CA ASP A 11 15.77 -10.13 -8.87
C ASP A 11 14.96 -9.62 -10.08
N ILE A 12 14.63 -8.33 -10.06
CA ILE A 12 13.90 -7.66 -11.16
C ILE A 12 14.76 -6.61 -11.86
N GLY A 13 16.08 -6.74 -11.77
CA GLY A 13 17.07 -5.87 -12.39
C GLY A 13 17.57 -4.78 -11.45
N GLU A 14 16.83 -3.69 -11.26
CA GLU A 14 17.27 -2.60 -10.38
C GLU A 14 17.24 -2.99 -8.89
N ILE A 15 16.25 -3.77 -8.50
CA ILE A 15 16.03 -4.18 -7.11
C ILE A 15 15.78 -5.68 -6.97
N ARG A 16 15.96 -6.18 -5.77
CA ARG A 16 15.52 -7.51 -5.36
C ARG A 16 14.29 -7.38 -4.47
N VAL A 17 13.23 -8.09 -4.84
CA VAL A 17 11.93 -8.05 -4.15
C VAL A 17 11.73 -9.31 -3.33
N ARG A 18 11.48 -9.17 -2.03
CA ARG A 18 11.02 -10.26 -1.17
C ARG A 18 9.52 -10.44 -1.38
N ALA A 19 9.06 -11.64 -1.74
CA ALA A 19 7.66 -11.91 -1.98
C ALA A 19 7.21 -13.29 -1.49
N ARG A 20 5.96 -13.39 -1.05
CA ARG A 20 5.23 -14.65 -0.85
C ARG A 20 4.43 -14.96 -2.10
N ILE A 21 4.46 -16.22 -2.54
CA ILE A 21 3.73 -16.68 -3.73
C ILE A 21 3.03 -17.98 -3.39
N GLY A 22 1.73 -18.07 -3.65
CA GLY A 22 0.93 -19.26 -3.36
C GLY A 22 -0.33 -19.35 -4.23
N GLY A 23 -0.97 -20.52 -4.20
CA GLY A 23 -2.18 -20.79 -4.95
C GLY A 23 -1.99 -21.07 -6.43
N GLN A 24 -3.11 -21.24 -7.14
CA GLN A 24 -3.19 -21.44 -8.59
C GLN A 24 -4.47 -20.78 -9.11
N GLY A 25 -4.40 -20.18 -10.29
CA GLY A 25 -5.52 -19.50 -10.94
C GLY A 25 -5.11 -18.16 -11.53
N PRO A 26 -6.08 -17.25 -11.80
CA PRO A 26 -5.79 -15.90 -12.27
C PRO A 26 -4.82 -15.17 -11.32
N PRO A 27 -3.89 -14.36 -11.83
CA PRO A 27 -2.89 -13.69 -10.99
C PRO A 27 -3.49 -12.53 -10.20
N LEU A 28 -3.21 -12.50 -8.89
CA LEU A 28 -3.62 -11.47 -7.96
C LEU A 28 -2.43 -10.94 -7.16
N LEU A 29 -2.16 -9.66 -7.27
CA LEU A 29 -1.11 -8.95 -6.57
C LEU A 29 -1.67 -8.25 -5.32
N LEU A 30 -1.07 -8.50 -4.14
CA LEU A 30 -1.47 -7.89 -2.87
C LEU A 30 -0.36 -6.97 -2.34
N LEU A 31 -0.63 -5.66 -2.28
CA LEU A 31 0.34 -4.63 -1.90
C LEU A 31 0.06 -4.09 -0.49
N HIS A 32 1.07 -4.12 0.37
CA HIS A 32 0.98 -3.64 1.76
C HIS A 32 1.13 -2.13 1.88
N GLY A 33 0.82 -1.60 3.08
CA GLY A 33 0.99 -0.21 3.45
C GLY A 33 2.11 0.05 4.46
N ASN A 34 2.20 1.31 4.90
CA ASN A 34 3.14 1.77 5.92
C ASN A 34 2.52 1.60 7.32
N PRO A 35 3.27 1.19 8.32
CA PRO A 35 4.68 0.73 8.34
C PRO A 35 4.78 -0.81 8.39
N GLN A 36 4.00 -1.48 7.55
CA GLN A 36 3.90 -2.93 7.49
C GLN A 36 4.81 -3.54 6.41
N THR A 37 4.75 -4.86 6.26
CA THR A 37 5.37 -5.66 5.21
C THR A 37 4.30 -6.50 4.52
N HIS A 38 4.69 -7.36 3.56
CA HIS A 38 3.80 -8.34 2.96
C HIS A 38 3.03 -9.17 4.01
N VAL A 39 3.55 -9.26 5.23
CA VAL A 39 2.97 -10.06 6.31
C VAL A 39 1.58 -9.61 6.71
N MET A 40 1.20 -8.34 6.50
CA MET A 40 -0.16 -7.87 6.78
C MET A 40 -1.27 -8.70 6.10
N TRP A 41 -0.94 -9.37 5.01
CA TRP A 41 -1.88 -10.18 4.25
C TRP A 41 -2.00 -11.63 4.74
N HIS A 42 -1.32 -12.01 5.84
CA HIS A 42 -1.21 -13.40 6.29
C HIS A 42 -2.53 -14.11 6.60
N ARG A 43 -3.57 -13.34 6.94
CA ARG A 43 -4.93 -13.87 7.18
C ARG A 43 -5.83 -13.81 5.95
N VAL A 44 -5.52 -12.92 5.00
CA VAL A 44 -6.33 -12.68 3.79
C VAL A 44 -5.82 -13.46 2.59
N ALA A 45 -4.49 -13.58 2.43
CA ALA A 45 -3.90 -14.25 1.27
C ALA A 45 -4.22 -15.77 1.19
N PRO A 46 -4.25 -16.57 2.28
CA PRO A 46 -4.53 -18.00 2.18
C PRO A 46 -5.91 -18.33 1.58
N PRO A 47 -7.05 -17.77 2.02
CA PRO A 47 -8.33 -18.02 1.36
C PRO A 47 -8.38 -17.54 -0.10
N LEU A 48 -7.68 -16.46 -0.46
CA LEU A 48 -7.59 -16.02 -1.85
C LEU A 48 -6.78 -17.02 -2.70
N ALA A 49 -5.76 -17.66 -2.14
CA ALA A 49 -4.93 -18.64 -2.85
C ALA A 49 -5.66 -19.95 -3.21
N GLU A 50 -6.85 -20.19 -2.68
CA GLU A 50 -7.73 -21.29 -3.12
C GLU A 50 -8.27 -21.05 -4.53
N HIS A 51 -8.29 -19.79 -5.01
CA HIS A 51 -8.89 -19.37 -6.27
C HIS A 51 -7.93 -18.65 -7.22
N PHE A 52 -6.83 -18.09 -6.70
CA PHE A 52 -5.89 -17.23 -7.43
C PHE A 52 -4.45 -17.69 -7.27
N THR A 53 -3.60 -17.32 -8.22
CA THR A 53 -2.17 -17.25 -8.00
C THR A 53 -1.89 -15.93 -7.29
N VAL A 54 -1.63 -15.99 -5.98
CA VAL A 54 -1.47 -14.81 -5.14
C VAL A 54 0.01 -14.47 -4.97
N VAL A 55 0.38 -13.21 -5.30
CA VAL A 55 1.73 -12.66 -5.13
C VAL A 55 1.68 -11.53 -4.12
N VAL A 56 2.50 -11.61 -3.08
CA VAL A 56 2.49 -10.67 -1.94
C VAL A 56 3.91 -10.15 -1.69
N PRO A 57 4.34 -9.08 -2.37
CA PRO A 57 5.69 -8.53 -2.20
C PRO A 57 5.80 -7.56 -1.04
N ASP A 58 7.04 -7.40 -0.52
CA ASP A 58 7.43 -6.17 0.16
C ASP A 58 7.69 -5.09 -0.88
N LEU A 59 7.15 -3.90 -0.68
CA LEU A 59 7.37 -2.76 -1.56
C LEU A 59 8.84 -2.27 -1.50
N ARG A 60 9.31 -1.63 -2.57
CA ARG A 60 10.58 -0.90 -2.60
C ARG A 60 10.71 0.00 -1.36
N GLY A 61 11.82 -0.10 -0.64
CA GLY A 61 12.05 0.67 0.58
C GLY A 61 11.50 0.06 1.86
N TYR A 62 10.71 -1.00 1.77
CA TYR A 62 10.06 -1.66 2.90
C TYR A 62 10.52 -3.10 3.06
N GLY A 63 10.27 -3.66 4.23
CA GLY A 63 10.54 -5.06 4.54
C GLY A 63 11.98 -5.44 4.23
N MET A 64 12.16 -6.55 3.54
CA MET A 64 13.45 -7.05 3.07
C MET A 64 13.68 -6.81 1.57
N THR A 65 12.82 -6.05 0.91
CA THR A 65 13.04 -5.57 -0.46
C THR A 65 14.13 -4.50 -0.47
N SER A 66 14.84 -4.36 -1.59
CA SER A 66 15.92 -3.39 -1.77
C SER A 66 15.49 -1.95 -1.46
N LYS A 67 16.45 -1.18 -0.97
CA LYS A 67 16.29 0.21 -0.53
C LYS A 67 17.29 1.11 -1.28
N PRO A 68 17.04 1.38 -2.59
CA PRO A 68 17.97 2.15 -3.41
C PRO A 68 18.15 3.58 -2.89
N VAL A 69 19.32 4.16 -3.18
CA VAL A 69 19.59 5.54 -2.84
C VAL A 69 18.70 6.46 -3.67
N SER A 70 18.13 7.48 -3.04
CA SER A 70 17.29 8.48 -3.69
C SER A 70 18.06 9.79 -3.92
N GLY A 71 17.72 10.46 -5.01
CA GLY A 71 18.15 11.84 -5.27
C GLY A 71 17.21 12.88 -4.64
N PRO A 72 17.51 14.19 -4.84
CA PRO A 72 16.70 15.27 -4.27
C PRO A 72 15.29 15.39 -4.85
N ASP A 73 15.00 14.73 -5.96
CA ASP A 73 13.68 14.64 -6.59
C ASP A 73 12.82 13.49 -6.07
N HIS A 74 13.39 12.61 -5.26
CA HIS A 74 12.76 11.41 -4.68
C HIS A 74 12.13 10.45 -5.71
N MET A 75 12.48 10.59 -6.99
CA MET A 75 11.94 9.80 -8.10
C MET A 75 12.03 8.27 -7.91
N PRO A 76 13.13 7.69 -7.37
CA PRO A 76 13.21 6.24 -7.13
C PRO A 76 12.09 5.67 -6.24
N TYR A 77 11.44 6.52 -5.43
CA TYR A 77 10.35 6.12 -4.53
C TYR A 77 8.98 6.64 -4.97
N SER A 78 8.90 7.23 -6.18
CA SER A 78 7.62 7.62 -6.75
C SER A 78 6.73 6.40 -6.99
N LYS A 79 5.41 6.58 -6.87
CA LYS A 79 4.45 5.50 -7.13
C LYS A 79 4.53 4.98 -8.56
N ARG A 80 4.97 5.82 -9.49
CA ARG A 80 5.22 5.43 -10.88
C ARG A 80 6.36 4.43 -11.00
N VAL A 81 7.49 4.67 -10.34
CA VAL A 81 8.63 3.73 -10.31
C VAL A 81 8.25 2.47 -9.54
N MET A 82 7.60 2.61 -8.39
CA MET A 82 7.15 1.44 -7.61
C MET A 82 6.10 0.59 -8.36
N ALA A 83 5.31 1.19 -9.25
CA ALA A 83 4.38 0.48 -10.13
C ALA A 83 5.13 -0.35 -11.18
N LEU A 84 6.21 0.19 -11.76
CA LEU A 84 7.07 -0.57 -12.70
C LEU A 84 7.72 -1.77 -12.01
N ASP A 85 8.16 -1.66 -10.76
CA ASP A 85 8.65 -2.81 -9.99
C ASP A 85 7.63 -3.96 -9.96
N GLN A 86 6.34 -3.63 -9.81
CA GLN A 86 5.28 -4.65 -9.75
C GLN A 86 5.04 -5.29 -11.11
N ILE A 87 5.11 -4.53 -12.19
CA ILE A 87 5.02 -5.06 -13.56
C ILE A 87 6.18 -6.02 -13.83
N GLU A 88 7.41 -5.62 -13.52
CA GLU A 88 8.60 -6.45 -13.73
C GLU A 88 8.58 -7.72 -12.87
N LEU A 89 8.13 -7.61 -11.61
CA LEU A 89 7.93 -8.76 -10.73
C LEU A 89 6.92 -9.76 -11.32
N MET A 90 5.75 -9.28 -11.72
CA MET A 90 4.68 -10.12 -12.24
C MET A 90 5.03 -10.71 -13.60
N ALA A 91 5.66 -9.95 -14.49
CA ALA A 91 6.17 -10.43 -15.77
C ALA A 91 7.25 -11.51 -15.59
N GLY A 92 8.17 -11.33 -14.63
CA GLY A 92 9.17 -12.34 -14.26
C GLY A 92 8.57 -13.65 -13.75
N LEU A 93 7.34 -13.61 -13.22
CA LEU A 93 6.55 -14.77 -12.80
C LEU A 93 5.65 -15.32 -13.92
N GLY A 94 5.67 -14.71 -15.12
CA GLY A 94 4.89 -15.14 -16.29
C GLY A 94 3.48 -14.55 -16.37
N HIS A 95 3.23 -13.42 -15.70
CA HIS A 95 1.92 -12.76 -15.65
C HIS A 95 2.00 -11.34 -16.24
N ASP A 96 1.59 -11.16 -17.49
CA ASP A 96 1.56 -9.86 -18.18
C ASP A 96 0.33 -9.01 -17.81
N ARG A 97 -0.74 -9.65 -17.34
CA ARG A 97 -1.97 -9.01 -16.85
C ARG A 97 -2.39 -9.64 -15.54
N PHE A 98 -2.87 -8.82 -14.61
CA PHE A 98 -3.23 -9.27 -13.27
C PHE A 98 -4.20 -8.32 -12.58
N SER A 99 -4.87 -8.80 -11.55
CA SER A 99 -5.66 -7.99 -10.63
C SER A 99 -4.79 -7.50 -9.46
N VAL A 100 -5.16 -6.35 -8.88
CA VAL A 100 -4.39 -5.72 -7.79
C VAL A 100 -5.30 -5.39 -6.62
N ALA A 101 -4.91 -5.78 -5.41
CA ALA A 101 -5.44 -5.20 -4.17
C ALA A 101 -4.30 -4.52 -3.41
N GLY A 102 -4.51 -3.28 -2.99
CA GLY A 102 -3.52 -2.55 -2.22
C GLY A 102 -4.13 -1.88 -0.98
N HIS A 103 -3.34 -1.81 0.08
CA HIS A 103 -3.67 -1.06 1.29
C HIS A 103 -2.71 0.11 1.45
N ASP A 104 -3.20 1.27 1.89
CA ASP A 104 -2.42 2.48 2.18
C ASP A 104 -1.39 2.81 1.08
N ARG A 105 -0.08 2.76 1.34
CA ARG A 105 0.98 3.04 0.34
C ARG A 105 0.88 2.09 -0.85
N GLY A 106 0.56 0.82 -0.62
CA GLY A 106 0.35 -0.17 -1.68
C GLY A 106 -0.85 0.13 -2.58
N ALA A 107 -1.94 0.64 -2.02
CA ALA A 107 -3.07 1.09 -2.82
C ALA A 107 -2.71 2.30 -3.71
N ARG A 108 -1.78 3.17 -3.23
CA ARG A 108 -1.25 4.28 -4.03
C ARG A 108 -0.41 3.81 -5.20
N VAL A 109 0.38 2.75 -5.00
CA VAL A 109 1.07 2.06 -6.10
C VAL A 109 0.06 1.45 -7.06
N GLY A 110 -0.98 0.78 -6.53
CA GLY A 110 -2.01 0.10 -7.33
C GLY A 110 -2.78 1.03 -8.26
N TYR A 111 -3.29 2.17 -7.76
CA TYR A 111 -4.02 3.07 -8.65
C TYR A 111 -3.11 3.78 -9.65
N ARG A 112 -1.87 4.09 -9.27
CA ARG A 112 -0.89 4.66 -10.21
C ARG A 112 -0.53 3.67 -11.30
N LEU A 113 -0.36 2.39 -10.95
CA LEU A 113 -0.14 1.30 -11.91
C LEU A 113 -1.31 1.20 -12.90
N ALA A 114 -2.54 1.22 -12.40
CA ALA A 114 -3.73 1.11 -13.25
C ALA A 114 -3.97 2.35 -14.13
N LEU A 115 -3.58 3.56 -13.68
CA LEU A 115 -3.64 4.77 -14.51
C LEU A 115 -2.60 4.79 -15.62
N ASP A 116 -1.34 4.46 -15.28
CA ASP A 116 -0.22 4.54 -16.22
C ASP A 116 -0.18 3.32 -17.17
N HIS A 117 -0.74 2.17 -16.77
CA HIS A 117 -0.71 0.90 -17.50
C HIS A 117 -2.10 0.23 -17.53
N PRO A 118 -3.10 0.85 -18.20
CA PRO A 118 -4.48 0.36 -18.19
C PRO A 118 -4.65 -1.03 -18.82
N ASP A 119 -3.75 -1.44 -19.70
CA ASP A 119 -3.79 -2.75 -20.33
C ASP A 119 -3.26 -3.88 -19.43
N VAL A 120 -2.62 -3.55 -18.30
CA VAL A 120 -2.01 -4.50 -17.37
C VAL A 120 -2.95 -4.87 -16.23
N VAL A 121 -3.68 -3.91 -15.66
CA VAL A 121 -4.55 -4.11 -14.49
C VAL A 121 -5.97 -4.47 -14.91
N GLU A 122 -6.40 -5.69 -14.55
CA GLU A 122 -7.74 -6.17 -14.88
C GLU A 122 -8.81 -5.63 -13.93
N ARG A 123 -8.52 -5.61 -12.63
CA ARG A 123 -9.39 -5.09 -11.56
C ARG A 123 -8.53 -4.52 -10.45
N LEU A 124 -8.98 -3.46 -9.80
CA LEU A 124 -8.26 -2.78 -8.72
C LEU A 124 -9.12 -2.72 -7.45
N ALA A 125 -8.60 -3.22 -6.33
CA ALA A 125 -9.15 -2.95 -5.01
C ALA A 125 -8.22 -2.01 -4.23
N VAL A 126 -8.78 -0.92 -3.68
CA VAL A 126 -8.07 0.06 -2.85
C VAL A 126 -8.64 0.04 -1.44
N LEU A 127 -7.76 -0.13 -0.44
CA LEU A 127 -8.12 -0.27 0.96
C LEU A 127 -7.66 0.96 1.74
N ASP A 128 -8.65 1.65 2.33
CA ASP A 128 -8.55 2.80 3.25
C ASP A 128 -7.66 3.94 2.78
N ILE A 129 -7.84 4.34 1.51
CA ILE A 129 -7.21 5.54 0.93
C ILE A 129 -8.16 6.35 0.06
N ILE A 130 -7.82 7.62 -0.13
CA ILE A 130 -8.19 8.43 -1.30
C ILE A 130 -6.91 8.77 -2.08
N PRO A 131 -6.98 9.13 -3.38
CA PRO A 131 -5.80 9.50 -4.16
C PRO A 131 -4.96 10.59 -3.50
N THR A 132 -3.66 10.58 -3.71
CA THR A 132 -2.69 11.49 -3.03
C THR A 132 -3.00 12.95 -3.34
N GLY A 133 -3.32 13.25 -4.60
CA GLY A 133 -3.70 14.59 -5.03
C GLY A 133 -4.95 15.12 -4.34
N GLU A 134 -5.99 14.27 -4.17
CA GLU A 134 -7.21 14.60 -3.43
C GLU A 134 -6.91 14.86 -1.94
N ALA A 135 -6.11 13.99 -1.32
CA ALA A 135 -5.77 14.09 0.09
C ALA A 135 -5.06 15.39 0.44
N PHE A 136 -4.02 15.77 -0.31
CA PHE A 136 -3.30 17.03 -0.09
C PHE A 136 -4.10 18.26 -0.50
N SER A 137 -4.89 18.20 -1.59
CA SER A 137 -5.69 19.34 -2.05
C SER A 137 -6.84 19.69 -1.12
N ARG A 138 -7.40 18.69 -0.42
CA ARG A 138 -8.52 18.85 0.52
C ARG A 138 -8.07 18.91 1.99
N GLY A 139 -6.79 18.59 2.27
CA GLY A 139 -6.26 18.49 3.61
C GLY A 139 -6.30 19.82 4.37
N GLY A 140 -7.08 19.86 5.46
CA GLY A 140 -7.14 21.00 6.35
C GLY A 140 -6.49 20.73 7.71
N ARG A 141 -6.86 21.55 8.74
CA ARG A 141 -6.32 21.43 10.09
C ARG A 141 -6.48 20.02 10.69
N GLU A 142 -7.64 19.40 10.51
CA GLU A 142 -7.92 18.08 11.08
C GLU A 142 -7.08 16.99 10.40
N PHE A 143 -6.92 17.06 9.09
CA PHE A 143 -6.01 16.18 8.33
C PHE A 143 -4.58 16.30 8.88
N GLY A 144 -4.05 17.53 8.99
CA GLY A 144 -2.68 17.76 9.46
C GLY A 144 -2.45 17.27 10.90
N LEU A 145 -3.44 17.36 11.80
CA LEU A 145 -3.33 16.84 13.16
C LEU A 145 -3.47 15.31 13.23
N SER A 146 -4.37 14.73 12.47
CA SER A 146 -4.67 13.30 12.51
C SER A 146 -3.68 12.48 11.66
N LEU A 147 -3.27 13.00 10.51
CA LEU A 147 -2.31 12.39 9.61
C LEU A 147 -0.97 13.17 9.61
N TYR A 148 -0.55 13.67 10.78
CA TYR A 148 0.67 14.47 10.95
C TYR A 148 1.91 13.82 10.34
N HIS A 149 1.95 12.50 10.31
CA HIS A 149 3.06 11.72 9.77
C HIS A 149 3.30 11.97 8.27
N TRP A 150 2.28 12.35 7.49
CA TRP A 150 2.45 12.75 6.09
C TRP A 150 3.40 13.94 5.95
N PHE A 151 3.28 14.90 6.87
CA PHE A 151 4.14 16.08 6.89
C PHE A 151 5.47 15.84 7.60
N PHE A 152 5.45 15.00 8.66
CA PHE A 152 6.65 14.66 9.42
C PHE A 152 7.61 13.80 8.61
N LEU A 153 7.15 12.70 8.00
CA LEU A 153 7.98 11.78 7.24
C LEU A 153 8.50 12.40 5.94
N ALA A 154 7.80 13.40 5.39
CA ALA A 154 8.23 14.16 4.23
C ALA A 154 9.27 15.25 4.55
N GLN A 155 9.64 15.48 5.81
CA GLN A 155 10.65 16.46 6.15
C GLN A 155 12.04 16.07 5.59
N PRO A 156 12.91 17.09 5.31
CA PRO A 156 14.25 16.81 4.79
C PRO A 156 15.07 15.88 5.67
N PHE A 157 15.85 15.02 5.02
CA PHE A 157 16.87 14.21 5.70
C PHE A 157 17.83 15.12 6.51
N PRO A 158 18.22 14.77 7.74
CA PRO A 158 17.95 13.50 8.44
C PRO A 158 16.91 13.65 9.58
N LEU A 159 15.98 14.60 9.50
CA LEU A 159 15.11 14.91 10.65
C LEU A 159 14.23 13.74 11.10
N PRO A 160 13.34 13.18 10.25
CA PRO A 160 12.49 12.08 10.68
C PRO A 160 13.31 10.82 10.98
N GLU A 161 14.32 10.51 10.18
CA GLU A 161 15.15 9.32 10.37
C GLU A 161 15.86 9.31 11.72
N LYS A 162 16.40 10.44 12.17
CA LYS A 162 17.03 10.55 13.49
C LYS A 162 16.05 10.39 14.64
N LEU A 163 14.87 11.00 14.52
CA LEU A 163 13.86 10.94 15.57
C LEU A 163 13.27 9.53 15.69
N ILE A 164 12.97 8.87 14.59
CA ILE A 164 12.45 7.50 14.55
C ILE A 164 13.53 6.52 15.01
N GLY A 165 14.74 6.65 14.49
CA GLY A 165 15.86 5.77 14.83
C GLY A 165 16.33 5.85 16.29
N ALA A 166 15.92 6.87 17.06
CA ALA A 166 16.18 6.95 18.49
C ALA A 166 15.40 5.88 19.29
N ASP A 167 14.19 5.54 18.88
CA ASP A 167 13.38 4.44 19.42
C ASP A 167 12.37 3.96 18.36
N PRO A 168 12.83 3.10 17.42
CA PRO A 168 11.99 2.65 16.32
C PRO A 168 10.80 1.80 16.79
N ASP A 169 10.95 1.00 17.84
CA ASP A 169 9.88 0.16 18.36
C ASP A 169 8.75 1.00 18.95
N TRP A 170 9.11 2.02 19.76
CA TRP A 170 8.11 2.95 20.31
C TRP A 170 7.40 3.72 19.19
N PHE A 171 8.15 4.24 18.20
CA PHE A 171 7.59 4.98 17.08
C PHE A 171 6.63 4.11 16.27
N TRP A 172 7.03 2.88 15.93
CA TRP A 172 6.18 1.94 15.19
C TRP A 172 4.85 1.70 15.92
N ARG A 173 4.90 1.38 17.22
CA ARG A 173 3.70 1.14 18.05
C ARG A 173 2.82 2.37 18.14
N TRP A 174 3.39 3.53 18.41
CA TRP A 174 2.66 4.77 18.45
C TRP A 174 2.02 5.14 17.11
N HIS A 175 2.75 4.95 16.02
CA HIS A 175 2.31 5.29 14.68
C HIS A 175 1.13 4.40 14.23
N THR A 176 1.17 3.10 14.52
CA THR A 176 0.14 2.14 14.09
C THR A 176 -1.15 2.25 14.89
N THR A 177 -1.09 2.51 16.18
CA THR A 177 -2.27 2.44 17.06
C THR A 177 -2.65 3.77 17.70
N ARG A 178 -1.80 4.78 17.60
CA ARG A 178 -1.89 6.01 18.36
C ARG A 178 -1.86 5.78 19.88
N GLY A 179 -1.34 4.62 20.30
CA GLY A 179 -1.25 4.18 21.69
C GLY A 179 -0.54 2.84 21.82
N PRO A 180 -0.50 2.27 23.04
CA PRO A 180 0.19 1.02 23.29
C PRO A 180 -0.60 -0.24 22.83
N ASP A 181 -1.89 -0.11 22.50
CA ASP A 181 -2.74 -1.25 22.12
C ASP A 181 -2.49 -1.68 20.67
N THR A 182 -1.81 -2.80 20.50
CA THR A 182 -1.58 -3.48 19.22
C THR A 182 -2.28 -4.84 19.18
N SER A 183 -3.31 -5.05 20.01
CA SER A 183 -3.92 -6.37 20.24
C SER A 183 -4.60 -6.99 19.00
N PHE A 184 -4.96 -6.20 18.00
CA PHE A 184 -5.52 -6.69 16.75
C PHE A 184 -4.45 -7.26 15.79
N PHE A 185 -3.19 -6.88 15.97
CA PHE A 185 -2.09 -7.48 15.22
C PHE A 185 -1.71 -8.85 15.79
N ASP A 186 -1.39 -9.78 14.92
CA ASP A 186 -0.75 -11.04 15.30
C ASP A 186 0.66 -10.79 15.85
N THR A 187 1.04 -11.48 16.93
CA THR A 187 2.36 -11.28 17.57
C THR A 187 3.51 -11.60 16.61
N GLU A 188 3.40 -12.68 15.83
CA GLU A 188 4.41 -13.08 14.85
C GLU A 188 4.52 -12.04 13.71
N ALA A 189 3.38 -11.41 13.31
CA ALA A 189 3.38 -10.33 12.34
C ALA A 189 4.08 -9.08 12.88
N VAL A 190 3.82 -8.69 14.13
CA VAL A 190 4.50 -7.56 14.78
C VAL A 190 6.00 -7.78 14.87
N GLU A 191 6.46 -9.01 15.14
CA GLU A 191 7.87 -9.36 15.16
C GLU A 191 8.54 -9.16 13.79
N ASP A 192 7.90 -9.56 12.68
CA ASP A 192 8.41 -9.30 11.31
C ASP A 192 8.46 -7.80 11.02
N TYR A 193 7.38 -7.07 11.34
CA TYR A 193 7.33 -5.62 11.14
C TYR A 193 8.46 -4.90 11.88
N LEU A 194 8.64 -5.17 13.16
CA LEU A 194 9.67 -4.53 13.98
C LEU A 194 11.08 -4.96 13.56
N ALA A 195 11.29 -6.22 13.20
CA ALA A 195 12.58 -6.70 12.71
C ALA A 195 13.01 -5.93 11.45
N CYS A 196 12.07 -5.66 10.52
CA CYS A 196 12.33 -4.87 9.33
C CYS A 196 12.44 -3.37 9.65
N PHE A 197 11.59 -2.85 10.53
CA PHE A 197 11.53 -1.42 10.83
C PHE A 197 12.73 -0.89 11.63
N ARG A 198 13.43 -1.75 12.38
CA ARG A 198 14.67 -1.40 13.09
C ARG A 198 15.85 -1.14 12.16
N ASP A 199 15.77 -1.56 10.89
CA ASP A 199 16.80 -1.26 9.88
C ASP A 199 16.74 0.23 9.51
N PRO A 200 17.81 1.02 9.71
CA PRO A 200 17.84 2.44 9.35
C PRO A 200 17.54 2.72 7.87
N GLU A 201 17.89 1.77 6.98
CA GLU A 201 17.59 1.92 5.55
C GLU A 201 16.08 1.74 5.26
N THR A 202 15.37 0.92 6.04
CA THR A 202 13.92 0.83 5.98
C THR A 202 13.27 2.14 6.43
N ILE A 203 13.73 2.73 7.53
CA ILE A 203 13.25 4.04 8.00
C ILE A 203 13.49 5.10 6.93
N ARG A 204 14.67 5.09 6.31
CA ARG A 204 15.01 5.99 5.19
C ARG A 204 14.11 5.77 3.99
N GLY A 205 13.94 4.52 3.52
CA GLY A 205 13.09 4.19 2.39
C GLY A 205 11.64 4.62 2.60
N MET A 206 11.10 4.42 3.80
CA MET A 206 9.79 4.93 4.20
C MET A 206 9.73 6.46 4.07
N CYS A 207 10.71 7.20 4.60
CA CYS A 207 10.73 8.67 4.49
C CYS A 207 10.84 9.14 3.03
N GLU A 208 11.64 8.46 2.21
CA GLU A 208 11.74 8.76 0.77
C GLU A 208 10.41 8.55 0.04
N ASP A 209 9.66 7.48 0.38
CA ASP A 209 8.33 7.24 -0.14
C ASP A 209 7.34 8.37 0.22
N TYR A 210 7.40 8.91 1.44
CA TYR A 210 6.56 10.05 1.84
C TYR A 210 7.02 11.37 1.20
N ARG A 211 8.32 11.58 0.98
CA ARG A 211 8.86 12.73 0.22
C ARG A 211 8.40 12.71 -1.23
N ALA A 212 8.49 11.54 -1.87
CA ALA A 212 7.94 11.35 -3.20
C ALA A 212 6.43 11.62 -3.23
N GLY A 213 5.70 11.12 -2.23
CA GLY A 213 4.26 11.34 -2.08
C GLY A 213 3.87 12.80 -1.95
N ALA A 214 4.63 13.58 -1.17
CA ALA A 214 4.39 15.03 -0.98
C ALA A 214 4.92 15.89 -2.14
N GLY A 215 5.72 15.34 -3.03
CA GLY A 215 6.32 16.01 -4.19
C GLY A 215 5.82 15.44 -5.50
N VAL A 216 6.65 14.59 -6.12
CA VAL A 216 6.43 14.10 -7.49
C VAL A 216 5.11 13.36 -7.69
N ASP A 217 4.66 12.55 -6.71
CA ASP A 217 3.38 11.83 -6.84
C ASP A 217 2.18 12.78 -6.77
N PHE A 218 2.25 13.80 -5.90
CA PHE A 218 1.24 14.85 -5.84
C PHE A 218 1.11 15.58 -7.19
N GLU A 219 2.24 15.95 -7.82
CA GLU A 219 2.23 16.59 -9.13
C GLU A 219 1.69 15.68 -10.24
N HIS A 220 2.00 14.38 -10.20
CA HIS A 220 1.42 13.41 -11.12
C HIS A 220 -0.10 13.37 -10.99
N ASP A 221 -0.63 13.26 -9.77
CA ASP A 221 -2.06 13.23 -9.52
C ASP A 221 -2.75 14.53 -9.97
N LEU A 222 -2.15 15.70 -9.70
CA LEU A 222 -2.68 16.97 -10.17
C LEU A 222 -2.71 17.07 -11.70
N ALA A 223 -1.72 16.51 -12.37
CA ALA A 223 -1.69 16.46 -13.83
C ALA A 223 -2.83 15.59 -14.38
N ASP A 224 -3.04 14.41 -13.77
CA ASP A 224 -4.13 13.51 -14.15
C ASP A 224 -5.52 14.12 -13.88
N MET A 225 -5.71 14.76 -12.72
CA MET A 225 -6.96 15.48 -12.40
C MET A 225 -7.26 16.57 -13.44
N ARG A 226 -6.25 17.35 -13.85
CA ARG A 226 -6.41 18.40 -14.89
C ARG A 226 -6.68 17.81 -16.27
N ALA A 227 -6.09 16.67 -16.59
CA ALA A 227 -6.28 15.97 -17.86
C ALA A 227 -7.61 15.19 -17.91
N GLY A 228 -8.27 14.98 -16.77
CA GLY A 228 -9.44 14.10 -16.66
C GLY A 228 -9.09 12.63 -16.88
N SER A 229 -7.83 12.22 -16.55
CA SER A 229 -7.39 10.83 -16.63
C SER A 229 -8.23 9.93 -15.71
N ARG A 230 -8.63 8.76 -16.19
CA ARG A 230 -9.50 7.84 -15.45
C ARG A 230 -8.99 6.41 -15.53
N LEU A 231 -9.18 5.68 -14.45
CA LEU A 231 -8.98 4.24 -14.36
C LEU A 231 -9.94 3.53 -15.33
N GLN A 232 -9.42 2.65 -16.15
CA GLN A 232 -10.19 1.92 -17.15
C GLN A 232 -10.73 0.58 -16.63
N CYS A 233 -10.19 0.08 -15.52
CA CYS A 233 -10.64 -1.16 -14.89
C CYS A 233 -11.70 -0.88 -13.81
N PRO A 234 -12.54 -1.88 -13.44
CA PRO A 234 -13.40 -1.81 -12.27
C PRO A 234 -12.61 -1.56 -10.97
N VAL A 235 -13.17 -0.74 -10.07
CA VAL A 235 -12.54 -0.37 -8.80
C VAL A 235 -13.43 -0.76 -7.62
N LEU A 236 -12.87 -1.55 -6.69
CA LEU A 236 -13.45 -1.80 -5.37
C LEU A 236 -12.80 -0.88 -4.35
N VAL A 237 -13.61 -0.14 -3.61
CA VAL A 237 -13.15 0.75 -2.53
C VAL A 237 -13.62 0.18 -1.19
N LEU A 238 -12.67 -0.24 -0.35
CA LEU A 238 -12.97 -0.67 1.03
C LEU A 238 -12.32 0.28 2.02
N TRP A 239 -13.01 0.57 3.12
CA TRP A 239 -12.47 1.44 4.16
C TRP A 239 -12.97 1.04 5.54
N GLY A 240 -12.26 1.47 6.59
CA GLY A 240 -12.67 1.22 7.94
C GLY A 240 -13.75 2.22 8.39
N GLU A 241 -14.88 1.74 8.92
CA GLU A 241 -15.94 2.61 9.47
C GLU A 241 -15.47 3.44 10.67
N ARG A 242 -14.39 2.99 11.35
CA ARG A 242 -13.73 3.71 12.45
C ARG A 242 -12.50 4.49 12.01
N ALA A 243 -12.11 4.40 10.73
CA ALA A 243 -10.99 5.14 10.18
C ALA A 243 -11.33 6.63 10.01
N MET A 244 -10.29 7.46 9.87
CA MET A 244 -10.48 8.91 9.78
C MET A 244 -11.11 9.34 8.45
N LEU A 245 -10.87 8.59 7.37
CA LEU A 245 -11.35 8.93 6.03
C LEU A 245 -12.87 8.91 5.94
N GLU A 246 -13.53 7.96 6.60
CA GLU A 246 -15.00 7.87 6.70
C GLU A 246 -15.66 9.17 7.18
N LYS A 247 -14.97 9.90 8.09
CA LYS A 247 -15.49 11.14 8.67
C LYS A 247 -15.32 12.35 7.76
N TRP A 248 -14.35 12.32 6.84
CA TRP A 248 -13.95 13.49 6.06
C TRP A 248 -14.41 13.45 4.63
N TYR A 249 -14.65 12.24 4.09
CA TYR A 249 -14.87 12.06 2.67
C TYR A 249 -16.03 11.09 2.41
N ASP A 250 -16.82 11.38 1.40
CA ASP A 250 -17.59 10.35 0.71
C ASP A 250 -16.60 9.57 -0.17
N MET A 251 -16.22 8.39 0.29
CA MET A 251 -15.19 7.58 -0.34
C MET A 251 -15.56 7.21 -1.78
N ILE A 252 -16.83 6.87 -2.01
CA ILE A 252 -17.31 6.49 -3.34
C ILE A 252 -17.31 7.69 -4.29
N ASP A 253 -17.77 8.85 -3.83
CA ASP A 253 -17.80 10.06 -4.66
C ASP A 253 -16.39 10.54 -5.03
N VAL A 254 -15.42 10.42 -4.11
CA VAL A 254 -14.02 10.73 -4.44
C VAL A 254 -13.51 9.81 -5.55
N TRP A 255 -13.72 8.49 -5.42
CA TRP A 255 -13.23 7.54 -6.42
C TRP A 255 -13.97 7.61 -7.75
N ARG A 256 -15.24 8.05 -7.78
CA ARG A 256 -15.98 8.32 -9.02
C ARG A 256 -15.38 9.45 -9.86
N ASN A 257 -14.57 10.33 -9.28
CA ASN A 257 -13.79 11.29 -10.06
C ASN A 257 -12.61 10.63 -10.81
N TRP A 258 -12.20 9.42 -10.37
CA TRP A 258 -11.03 8.71 -10.89
C TRP A 258 -11.37 7.45 -11.71
N ALA A 259 -12.58 6.93 -11.61
CA ALA A 259 -13.04 5.75 -12.33
C ALA A 259 -14.53 5.81 -12.65
N ASP A 260 -14.97 5.10 -13.70
CA ASP A 260 -16.37 5.02 -14.07
C ASP A 260 -17.09 3.87 -13.36
N ASP A 261 -16.44 2.73 -13.19
CA ASP A 261 -16.97 1.55 -12.47
C ASP A 261 -16.40 1.50 -11.07
N VAL A 262 -17.11 2.09 -10.11
CA VAL A 262 -16.70 2.16 -8.69
C VAL A 262 -17.79 1.57 -7.82
N ARG A 263 -17.41 0.57 -7.01
CA ARG A 263 -18.23 0.02 -5.94
C ARG A 263 -17.42 -0.09 -4.65
N GLY A 264 -18.09 -0.19 -3.52
CA GLY A 264 -17.41 -0.38 -2.25
C GLY A 264 -18.29 -0.15 -1.04
N ARG A 265 -17.72 -0.36 0.12
CA ARG A 265 -18.35 -0.12 1.43
C ARG A 265 -17.34 -0.02 2.55
N SER A 266 -17.77 0.46 3.71
CA SER A 266 -17.01 0.36 4.95
C SER A 266 -17.03 -1.06 5.52
N LEU A 267 -15.97 -1.40 6.26
CA LEU A 267 -15.86 -2.61 7.06
C LEU A 267 -15.81 -2.25 8.55
N PRO A 268 -16.21 -3.16 9.48
CA PRO A 268 -16.31 -2.87 10.92
C PRO A 268 -14.93 -2.83 11.62
N CYS A 269 -14.01 -2.04 11.09
CA CYS A 269 -12.61 -1.95 11.52
C CYS A 269 -12.10 -0.51 11.51
N GLY A 270 -10.83 -0.31 11.87
CA GLY A 270 -10.07 0.91 11.64
C GLY A 270 -9.31 0.85 10.32
N HIS A 271 -8.08 1.40 10.33
CA HIS A 271 -7.25 1.53 9.13
C HIS A 271 -6.68 0.20 8.60
N TYR A 272 -6.45 -0.78 9.47
CA TYR A 272 -5.73 -2.01 9.12
C TYR A 272 -6.68 -3.15 8.75
N LEU A 273 -7.43 -3.00 7.65
CA LEU A 273 -8.53 -3.89 7.25
C LEU A 273 -8.15 -5.38 7.26
N ALA A 274 -7.01 -5.73 6.69
CA ALA A 274 -6.56 -7.11 6.59
C ALA A 274 -6.17 -7.73 7.94
N GLU A 275 -5.91 -6.90 8.95
CA GLU A 275 -5.55 -7.33 10.30
C GLU A 275 -6.74 -7.27 11.26
N GLU A 276 -7.57 -6.21 11.17
CA GLU A 276 -8.71 -5.96 12.07
C GLU A 276 -9.99 -6.70 11.64
N ALA A 277 -10.20 -6.88 10.32
CA ALA A 277 -11.38 -7.50 9.73
C ALA A 277 -10.99 -8.45 8.57
N PRO A 278 -10.14 -9.48 8.83
CA PRO A 278 -9.59 -10.32 7.76
C PRO A 278 -10.67 -11.15 7.02
N LEU A 279 -11.71 -11.58 7.70
CA LEU A 279 -12.78 -12.38 7.08
C LEU A 279 -13.58 -11.53 6.09
N GLU A 280 -14.07 -10.39 6.52
CA GLU A 280 -14.85 -9.47 5.70
C GLU A 280 -13.99 -8.93 4.54
N THR A 281 -12.71 -8.65 4.79
CA THR A 281 -11.77 -8.23 3.75
C THR A 281 -11.60 -9.33 2.69
N SER A 282 -11.43 -10.58 3.11
CA SER A 282 -11.29 -11.72 2.20
C SER A 282 -12.55 -11.96 1.37
N GLU A 283 -13.73 -11.90 1.99
CA GLU A 283 -15.03 -12.09 1.32
C GLU A 283 -15.27 -11.03 0.24
N GLU A 284 -15.00 -9.74 0.54
CA GLU A 284 -15.14 -8.65 -0.43
C GLU A 284 -14.16 -8.79 -1.60
N LEU A 285 -12.90 -9.14 -1.32
CA LEU A 285 -11.90 -9.34 -2.36
C LEU A 285 -12.23 -10.56 -3.23
N LEU A 286 -12.64 -11.69 -2.62
CA LEU A 286 -13.10 -12.87 -3.37
C LEU A 286 -14.28 -12.53 -4.28
N GLY A 287 -15.32 -11.89 -3.75
CA GLY A 287 -16.50 -11.51 -4.52
C GLY A 287 -16.22 -10.47 -5.62
N PHE A 288 -15.14 -9.72 -5.49
CA PHE A 288 -14.75 -8.73 -6.50
C PHE A 288 -13.88 -9.32 -7.61
N PHE A 289 -12.93 -10.18 -7.28
CA PHE A 289 -11.96 -10.70 -8.24
C PHE A 289 -12.41 -11.97 -8.97
N SER A 290 -13.45 -12.66 -8.46
CA SER A 290 -14.08 -13.84 -9.11
C SER A 290 -14.87 -13.55 -10.40
#